data_2a735882f41ee0f3541c531d42c85543
#
_entry.id   2a735882f41ee0f3541c531d42c85543
#
_cell.length_a   1.000
_cell.length_b   1.000
_cell.length_c   1.000
_cell.angle_alpha   90.00
_cell.angle_beta   90.00
_cell.angle_gamma   90.00
#
_symmetry.space_group_name_H-M   'P 1'
#
loop_
_entity.id
_entity.type
_entity.pdbx_description
1 polymer ?
#
loop_
_entity_poly.entity_id
_entity_poly.type
_entity_poly.pdbx_seq_one_letter_code
_entity_poly.pdbx_strand_id
1 'polypeptide(L)'
;MWKFGIPKWLVAATAALTIIAFSPQVTFAVGDPPSEPKPKPKPKPKPKPKPKPKDTGSLSDDQIYSLGYWQAKDGAFEPALVTLRSAANQADPRIQTMIGFSLRKLGRIDEAMAHYNSVLAAHPDRTTTRQYLGEAYLQIGEPAKAREQLAEIAKRCGVVCEDYQLLSEEIAKYEKGAG
;
A
#
# COMPACT_ATOMS: atom_id res chain seq x y z
N MET A 1 -20.57 -4.30 42.72
CA MET A 1 -22.04 -4.37 42.48
C MET A 1 -22.48 -3.13 41.73
N TRP A 2 -22.49 -3.14 40.40
CA TRP A 2 -23.19 -2.12 39.61
C TRP A 2 -23.85 -2.85 38.45
N LYS A 3 -25.20 -2.89 38.53
CA LYS A 3 -26.10 -3.40 37.48
C LYS A 3 -26.38 -2.25 36.52
N PHE A 4 -26.15 -2.38 35.27
CA PHE A 4 -26.73 -1.52 34.23
C PHE A 4 -27.74 -2.31 33.40
N GLY A 5 -29.01 -1.87 33.54
CA GLY A 5 -30.14 -2.42 32.81
C GLY A 5 -30.19 -1.95 31.36
N ILE A 6 -30.63 -2.83 30.50
CA ILE A 6 -30.90 -2.61 29.08
C ILE A 6 -32.31 -2.08 28.90
N PRO A 7 -32.58 -0.96 28.22
CA PRO A 7 -33.94 -0.55 27.91
C PRO A 7 -34.44 -1.28 26.65
N LYS A 8 -35.55 -1.98 26.84
CA LYS A 8 -36.37 -2.57 25.76
C LYS A 8 -37.13 -1.47 25.05
N TRP A 9 -36.92 -1.23 23.77
CA TRP A 9 -37.78 -0.40 22.94
C TRP A 9 -38.68 -1.23 22.08
N LEU A 10 -39.95 -0.91 22.15
CA LEU A 10 -41.15 -1.51 21.59
C LEU A 10 -41.15 -1.60 20.06
N VAL A 11 -41.67 -2.75 19.63
CA VAL A 11 -42.14 -3.03 18.27
C VAL A 11 -43.43 -2.23 18.01
N ALA A 12 -43.44 -1.39 17.00
CA ALA A 12 -44.67 -0.83 16.45
C ALA A 12 -44.88 -1.39 15.03
N ALA A 13 -45.90 -2.26 14.92
CA ALA A 13 -46.42 -2.74 13.67
C ALA A 13 -47.33 -1.66 13.08
N THR A 14 -47.09 -1.27 11.81
CA THR A 14 -48.03 -0.48 11.03
C THR A 14 -48.52 -1.29 9.82
N ALA A 15 -49.81 -1.52 9.79
CA ALA A 15 -50.55 -2.19 8.73
C ALA A 15 -50.57 -1.31 7.48
N ALA A 16 -50.21 -1.90 6.33
CA ALA A 16 -50.35 -1.26 5.05
C ALA A 16 -51.74 -1.57 4.43
N LEU A 17 -52.49 -0.53 4.20
CA LEU A 17 -53.79 -0.55 3.45
C LEU A 17 -53.47 -0.71 1.95
N THR A 18 -53.96 -1.79 1.33
CA THR A 18 -53.96 -1.98 -0.13
C THR A 18 -55.16 -1.28 -0.75
N ILE A 19 -54.90 -0.23 -1.50
CA ILE A 19 -55.94 0.41 -2.38
C ILE A 19 -55.82 -0.19 -3.76
N ILE A 20 -56.82 -0.97 -4.15
CA ILE A 20 -56.99 -1.48 -5.51
C ILE A 20 -57.60 -0.35 -6.34
N ALA A 21 -56.82 0.29 -7.22
CA ALA A 21 -57.31 1.21 -8.21
C ALA A 21 -57.69 0.48 -9.50
N PHE A 22 -58.96 0.44 -9.79
CA PHE A 22 -59.57 -0.08 -11.03
C PHE A 22 -59.42 0.98 -12.12
N SER A 23 -58.54 0.73 -13.13
CA SER A 23 -58.40 1.60 -14.29
C SER A 23 -59.16 1.04 -15.49
N PRO A 24 -59.98 1.83 -16.20
CA PRO A 24 -60.66 1.38 -17.41
C PRO A 24 -59.67 1.21 -18.57
N GLN A 25 -59.79 0.10 -19.26
CA GLN A 25 -59.03 -0.22 -20.48
C GLN A 25 -59.58 0.57 -21.65
N VAL A 26 -58.81 1.49 -22.20
CA VAL A 26 -59.12 2.14 -23.49
C VAL A 26 -58.38 1.38 -24.58
N THR A 27 -59.11 0.67 -25.41
CA THR A 27 -58.59 -0.01 -26.59
C THR A 27 -58.36 1.00 -27.71
N PHE A 28 -57.11 1.33 -28.02
CA PHE A 28 -56.75 2.02 -29.25
C PHE A 28 -56.40 1.02 -30.34
N ALA A 29 -56.93 1.28 -31.52
CA ALA A 29 -56.71 0.49 -32.73
C ALA A 29 -55.23 0.54 -33.14
N VAL A 30 -54.70 -0.64 -33.47
CA VAL A 30 -53.37 -0.88 -33.95
C VAL A 30 -53.20 -0.28 -35.34
N GLY A 31 -52.34 0.74 -35.43
CA GLY A 31 -51.68 1.10 -36.68
C GLY A 31 -50.24 0.54 -36.57
N ASP A 32 -49.78 -0.17 -37.60
CA ASP A 32 -48.46 -0.78 -37.66
C ASP A 32 -47.36 0.27 -37.44
N PRO A 33 -46.42 0.03 -36.53
CA PRO A 33 -45.28 0.95 -36.34
C PRO A 33 -44.31 0.86 -37.52
N PRO A 34 -43.68 1.97 -37.92
CA PRO A 34 -42.62 1.97 -38.93
C PRO A 34 -41.45 1.10 -38.44
N SER A 35 -40.94 0.24 -39.30
CA SER A 35 -39.83 -0.65 -39.02
C SER A 35 -38.60 0.13 -38.54
N GLU A 36 -38.15 -0.09 -37.28
CA GLU A 36 -36.92 0.44 -36.76
C GLU A 36 -35.70 -0.05 -37.56
N PRO A 37 -34.72 0.84 -37.83
CA PRO A 37 -33.49 0.44 -38.50
C PRO A 37 -32.72 -0.52 -37.63
N LYS A 38 -32.36 -1.70 -38.15
CA LYS A 38 -31.56 -2.73 -37.47
C LYS A 38 -30.29 -2.10 -36.87
N PRO A 39 -29.98 -2.37 -35.57
CA PRO A 39 -28.80 -1.85 -34.96
C PRO A 39 -27.54 -2.35 -35.67
N LYS A 40 -26.62 -1.42 -35.98
CA LYS A 40 -25.30 -1.76 -36.56
C LYS A 40 -24.57 -2.73 -35.64
N PRO A 41 -23.88 -3.76 -36.14
CA PRO A 41 -23.12 -4.71 -35.34
C PRO A 41 -22.09 -3.96 -34.48
N LYS A 42 -22.11 -4.18 -33.17
CA LYS A 42 -21.06 -3.66 -32.27
C LYS A 42 -19.70 -4.17 -32.70
N PRO A 43 -18.66 -3.31 -32.74
CA PRO A 43 -17.29 -3.76 -33.06
C PRO A 43 -16.91 -4.91 -32.13
N LYS A 44 -16.40 -6.02 -32.69
CA LYS A 44 -15.85 -7.13 -31.91
C LYS A 44 -14.73 -6.61 -31.00
N PRO A 45 -14.71 -7.00 -29.71
CA PRO A 45 -13.62 -6.62 -28.80
C PRO A 45 -12.27 -7.03 -29.42
N LYS A 46 -11.31 -6.09 -29.45
CA LYS A 46 -9.94 -6.41 -29.87
C LYS A 46 -9.41 -7.53 -28.99
N PRO A 47 -8.72 -8.55 -29.52
CA PRO A 47 -8.14 -9.61 -28.74
C PRO A 47 -7.25 -9.00 -27.64
N LYS A 48 -7.47 -9.39 -26.37
CA LYS A 48 -6.54 -9.03 -25.29
C LYS A 48 -5.15 -9.51 -25.67
N PRO A 49 -4.07 -8.72 -25.45
CA PRO A 49 -2.73 -9.18 -25.70
C PRO A 49 -2.52 -10.52 -24.98
N LYS A 50 -2.05 -11.54 -25.72
CA LYS A 50 -1.67 -12.82 -25.11
C LYS A 50 -0.61 -12.54 -24.05
N PRO A 51 -0.71 -13.14 -22.83
CA PRO A 51 0.36 -13.04 -21.85
C PRO A 51 1.68 -13.47 -22.52
N LYS A 52 2.72 -12.63 -22.39
CA LYS A 52 4.06 -13.02 -22.83
C LYS A 52 4.41 -14.34 -22.14
N PRO A 53 5.08 -15.29 -22.81
CA PRO A 53 5.54 -16.51 -22.18
C PRO A 53 6.30 -16.12 -20.90
N LYS A 54 5.88 -16.65 -19.75
CA LYS A 54 6.67 -16.53 -18.52
C LYS A 54 7.97 -17.25 -18.81
N ASP A 55 9.06 -16.49 -18.75
CA ASP A 55 10.41 -17.05 -18.80
C ASP A 55 10.51 -18.07 -17.65
N THR A 56 10.66 -19.36 -18.01
CA THR A 56 10.50 -20.48 -17.06
C THR A 56 11.79 -20.72 -16.26
N GLY A 57 12.57 -19.68 -15.97
CA GLY A 57 13.85 -19.82 -15.27
C GLY A 57 14.26 -18.70 -14.34
N SER A 58 13.75 -17.48 -14.47
CA SER A 58 14.13 -16.36 -13.61
C SER A 58 12.95 -15.90 -12.73
N LEU A 59 13.23 -15.53 -11.49
CA LEU A 59 12.26 -14.90 -10.61
C LEU A 59 11.87 -13.53 -11.17
N SER A 60 10.58 -13.15 -11.03
CA SER A 60 10.17 -11.78 -11.32
C SER A 60 10.69 -10.83 -10.22
N ASP A 61 10.77 -9.52 -10.53
CA ASP A 61 11.22 -8.52 -9.55
C ASP A 61 10.34 -8.50 -8.28
N ASP A 62 9.05 -8.79 -8.38
CA ASP A 62 8.17 -8.93 -7.20
C ASP A 62 8.51 -10.17 -6.35
N GLN A 63 8.89 -11.28 -6.99
CA GLN A 63 9.33 -12.48 -6.28
C GLN A 63 10.70 -12.27 -5.63
N ILE A 64 11.63 -11.59 -6.34
CA ILE A 64 12.94 -11.21 -5.84
C ILE A 64 12.80 -10.25 -4.65
N TYR A 65 11.95 -9.21 -4.77
CA TYR A 65 11.65 -8.32 -3.66
C TYR A 65 11.11 -9.09 -2.45
N SER A 66 10.11 -9.94 -2.65
CA SER A 66 9.49 -10.71 -1.56
C SER A 66 10.51 -11.62 -0.86
N LEU A 67 11.32 -12.35 -1.62
CA LEU A 67 12.35 -13.23 -1.08
C LEU A 67 13.41 -12.43 -0.31
N GLY A 68 13.94 -11.38 -0.91
CA GLY A 68 14.96 -10.52 -0.28
C GLY A 68 14.44 -9.80 0.96
N TYR A 69 13.17 -9.37 0.94
CA TYR A 69 12.50 -8.77 2.11
C TYR A 69 12.50 -9.75 3.30
N TRP A 70 12.03 -10.98 3.09
CA TRP A 70 11.96 -11.96 4.18
C TRP A 70 13.35 -12.38 4.65
N GLN A 71 14.31 -12.58 3.75
CA GLN A 71 15.71 -12.84 4.12
C GLN A 71 16.27 -11.71 5.02
N ALA A 72 16.01 -10.44 4.66
CA ALA A 72 16.45 -9.30 5.45
C ALA A 72 15.73 -9.21 6.81
N LYS A 73 14.44 -9.52 6.88
CA LYS A 73 13.67 -9.53 8.14
C LYS A 73 14.11 -10.65 9.08
N ASP A 74 14.55 -11.78 8.53
CA ASP A 74 15.10 -12.93 9.28
C ASP A 74 16.58 -12.74 9.66
N GLY A 75 17.19 -11.58 9.33
CA GLY A 75 18.58 -11.28 9.68
C GLY A 75 19.63 -11.82 8.70
N ALA A 76 19.20 -12.44 7.60
CA ALA A 76 20.08 -12.96 6.55
C ALA A 76 20.44 -11.82 5.54
N PHE A 77 21.19 -10.81 6.00
CA PHE A 77 21.39 -9.56 5.26
C PHE A 77 22.24 -9.73 4.00
N GLU A 78 23.34 -10.49 4.04
CA GLU A 78 24.13 -10.78 2.84
C GLU A 78 23.35 -11.59 1.80
N PRO A 79 22.66 -12.69 2.13
CA PRO A 79 21.75 -13.36 1.22
C PRO A 79 20.69 -12.43 0.62
N ALA A 80 20.10 -11.54 1.44
CA ALA A 80 19.13 -10.55 0.97
C ALA A 80 19.74 -9.61 -0.07
N LEU A 81 20.96 -9.12 0.14
CA LEU A 81 21.67 -8.27 -0.83
C LEU A 81 21.91 -9.00 -2.15
N VAL A 82 22.32 -10.27 -2.11
CA VAL A 82 22.51 -11.08 -3.33
C VAL A 82 21.20 -11.23 -4.08
N THR A 83 20.13 -11.60 -3.37
CA THR A 83 18.81 -11.77 -3.95
C THR A 83 18.29 -10.46 -4.56
N LEU A 84 18.28 -9.36 -3.79
CA LEU A 84 17.74 -8.07 -4.25
C LEU A 84 18.51 -7.48 -5.46
N ARG A 85 19.84 -7.69 -5.49
CA ARG A 85 20.67 -7.25 -6.61
C ARG A 85 20.47 -8.07 -7.90
N SER A 86 19.80 -9.21 -7.85
CA SER A 86 19.47 -10.00 -9.03
C SER A 86 18.23 -9.48 -9.78
N ALA A 87 17.50 -8.52 -9.24
CA ALA A 87 16.34 -7.93 -9.90
C ALA A 87 16.71 -7.24 -11.21
N ALA A 88 15.87 -7.39 -12.22
CA ALA A 88 16.05 -6.74 -13.51
C ALA A 88 15.86 -5.22 -13.41
N ASN A 89 14.87 -4.77 -12.62
CA ASN A 89 14.64 -3.36 -12.35
C ASN A 89 15.34 -2.93 -11.06
N GLN A 90 16.61 -2.57 -11.15
CA GLN A 90 17.36 -2.03 -10.03
C GLN A 90 16.90 -0.63 -9.58
N ALA A 91 16.02 0.05 -10.34
CA ALA A 91 15.43 1.32 -9.95
C ALA A 91 14.13 1.16 -9.11
N ASP A 92 13.65 -0.06 -8.86
CA ASP A 92 12.48 -0.28 -8.00
C ASP A 92 12.76 0.26 -6.58
N PRO A 93 11.97 1.26 -6.12
CA PRO A 93 12.21 1.89 -4.82
C PRO A 93 12.07 0.92 -3.63
N ARG A 94 11.29 -0.16 -3.77
CA ARG A 94 11.15 -1.20 -2.74
C ARG A 94 12.44 -1.98 -2.60
N ILE A 95 13.02 -2.39 -3.73
CA ILE A 95 14.28 -3.15 -3.80
C ILE A 95 15.42 -2.30 -3.25
N GLN A 96 15.54 -1.06 -3.72
CA GLN A 96 16.58 -0.13 -3.25
C GLN A 96 16.47 0.17 -1.75
N THR A 97 15.26 0.33 -1.23
CA THR A 97 15.02 0.51 0.21
C THR A 97 15.49 -0.71 1.01
N MET A 98 15.21 -1.93 0.54
CA MET A 98 15.62 -3.16 1.24
C MET A 98 17.12 -3.46 1.10
N ILE A 99 17.75 -3.06 0.01
CA ILE A 99 19.23 -3.07 -0.12
C ILE A 99 19.81 -2.14 0.95
N GLY A 100 19.33 -0.89 1.04
CA GLY A 100 19.74 0.05 2.08
C GLY A 100 19.53 -0.49 3.49
N PHE A 101 18.37 -1.11 3.77
CA PHE A 101 18.09 -1.75 5.06
C PHE A 101 19.13 -2.83 5.40
N SER A 102 19.43 -3.73 4.48
CA SER A 102 20.39 -4.81 4.67
C SER A 102 21.80 -4.27 4.89
N LEU A 103 22.23 -3.28 4.10
CA LEU A 103 23.52 -2.60 4.27
C LEU A 103 23.65 -1.94 5.63
N ARG A 104 22.60 -1.23 6.09
CA ARG A 104 22.58 -0.61 7.40
C ARG A 104 22.73 -1.63 8.54
N LYS A 105 22.02 -2.74 8.44
CA LYS A 105 22.11 -3.84 9.43
C LYS A 105 23.48 -4.51 9.47
N LEU A 106 24.22 -4.47 8.37
CA LEU A 106 25.63 -4.90 8.26
C LEU A 106 26.65 -3.84 8.72
N GLY A 107 26.20 -2.68 9.18
CA GLY A 107 27.07 -1.58 9.59
C GLY A 107 27.63 -0.74 8.44
N ARG A 108 27.20 -0.98 7.20
CA ARG A 108 27.60 -0.24 5.99
C ARG A 108 26.71 0.98 5.82
N ILE A 109 26.77 1.91 6.80
CA ILE A 109 25.78 2.98 6.96
C ILE A 109 25.82 3.98 5.79
N ASP A 110 27.01 4.38 5.34
CA ASP A 110 27.15 5.37 4.26
C ASP A 110 26.52 4.86 2.94
N GLU A 111 26.75 3.57 2.64
CA GLU A 111 26.15 2.95 1.47
C GLU A 111 24.63 2.85 1.61
N ALA A 112 24.13 2.49 2.78
CA ALA A 112 22.69 2.46 3.07
C ALA A 112 22.05 3.83 2.85
N MET A 113 22.66 4.89 3.37
CA MET A 113 22.20 6.27 3.22
C MET A 113 22.19 6.71 1.77
N ALA A 114 23.18 6.32 0.97
CA ALA A 114 23.21 6.60 -0.48
C ALA A 114 21.98 5.99 -1.18
N HIS A 115 21.63 4.72 -0.86
CA HIS A 115 20.43 4.06 -1.38
C HIS A 115 19.15 4.78 -0.95
N TYR A 116 19.00 5.13 0.33
CA TYR A 116 17.81 5.83 0.83
C TYR A 116 17.65 7.20 0.19
N ASN A 117 18.72 7.98 0.11
CA ASN A 117 18.69 9.31 -0.50
C ASN A 117 18.34 9.25 -1.99
N SER A 118 18.88 8.26 -2.73
CA SER A 118 18.52 8.03 -4.13
C SER A 118 17.02 7.72 -4.30
N VAL A 119 16.48 6.86 -3.43
CA VAL A 119 15.03 6.56 -3.44
C VAL A 119 14.22 7.80 -3.15
N LEU A 120 14.58 8.58 -2.12
CA LEU A 120 13.82 9.75 -1.69
C LEU A 120 13.92 10.93 -2.66
N ALA A 121 14.99 10.99 -3.45
CA ALA A 121 15.12 11.99 -4.53
C ALA A 121 14.09 11.74 -5.66
N ALA A 122 13.83 10.47 -6.00
CA ALA A 122 12.87 10.07 -7.04
C ALA A 122 11.44 9.87 -6.49
N HIS A 123 11.32 9.45 -5.23
CA HIS A 123 10.08 9.06 -4.57
C HIS A 123 9.98 9.69 -3.18
N PRO A 124 9.77 11.02 -3.07
CA PRO A 124 9.81 11.75 -1.79
C PRO A 124 8.72 11.33 -0.80
N ASP A 125 7.68 10.65 -1.25
CA ASP A 125 6.55 10.23 -0.42
C ASP A 125 6.72 8.84 0.23
N ARG A 126 7.87 8.20 0.05
CA ARG A 126 8.15 6.88 0.62
C ARG A 126 8.49 6.99 2.11
N THR A 127 7.47 6.81 2.96
CA THR A 127 7.58 6.92 4.42
C THR A 127 8.47 5.84 5.03
N THR A 128 8.40 4.59 4.54
CA THR A 128 9.27 3.49 4.99
C THR A 128 10.76 3.77 4.73
N THR A 129 11.09 4.37 3.58
CA THR A 129 12.48 4.75 3.29
C THR A 129 12.95 5.87 4.24
N ARG A 130 12.07 6.85 4.57
CA ARG A 130 12.37 7.88 5.56
C ARG A 130 12.56 7.31 6.96
N GLN A 131 11.75 6.34 7.35
CA GLN A 131 11.88 5.65 8.63
C GLN A 131 13.27 4.98 8.74
N TYR A 132 13.71 4.23 7.73
CA TYR A 132 15.02 3.60 7.74
C TYR A 132 16.18 4.59 7.65
N LEU A 133 16.02 5.71 6.92
CA LEU A 133 16.99 6.80 6.91
C LEU A 133 17.10 7.47 8.29
N GLY A 134 15.97 7.66 8.98
CA GLY A 134 15.94 8.17 10.35
C GLY A 134 16.70 7.27 11.31
N GLU A 135 16.49 5.94 11.23
CA GLU A 135 17.27 4.98 12.01
C GLU A 135 18.78 5.00 11.66
N ALA A 136 19.12 5.21 10.38
CA ALA A 136 20.52 5.35 9.98
C ALA A 136 21.17 6.58 10.63
N TYR A 137 20.45 7.71 10.69
CA TYR A 137 20.92 8.92 11.37
C TYR A 137 21.14 8.69 12.88
N LEU A 138 20.27 7.92 13.55
CA LEU A 138 20.51 7.57 14.96
C LEU A 138 21.80 6.75 15.14
N GLN A 139 22.07 5.81 14.24
CA GLN A 139 23.27 4.97 14.32
C GLN A 139 24.58 5.77 14.17
N ILE A 140 24.56 6.90 13.47
CA ILE A 140 25.73 7.80 13.34
C ILE A 140 25.71 8.99 14.31
N GLY A 141 24.80 8.98 15.31
CA GLY A 141 24.74 10.03 16.33
C GLY A 141 24.13 11.35 15.90
N GLU A 142 23.23 11.33 14.89
CA GLU A 142 22.58 12.49 14.32
C GLU A 142 21.06 12.51 14.64
N PRO A 143 20.63 12.53 15.93
CA PRO A 143 19.21 12.44 16.28
C PRO A 143 18.38 13.62 15.78
N ALA A 144 18.98 14.80 15.54
CA ALA A 144 18.28 15.94 14.96
C ALA A 144 17.76 15.60 13.55
N LYS A 145 18.61 14.98 12.71
CA LYS A 145 18.22 14.55 11.36
C LYS A 145 17.19 13.42 11.37
N ALA A 146 17.26 12.55 12.36
CA ALA A 146 16.21 11.51 12.55
C ALA A 146 14.85 12.15 12.84
N ARG A 147 14.79 13.19 13.70
CA ARG A 147 13.56 13.94 13.97
C ARG A 147 13.03 14.68 12.73
N GLU A 148 13.90 15.19 11.86
CA GLU A 148 13.49 15.76 10.57
C GLU A 148 12.77 14.71 9.70
N GLN A 149 13.30 13.48 9.63
CA GLN A 149 12.63 12.42 8.91
C GLN A 149 11.28 12.05 9.54
N LEU A 150 11.20 12.03 10.86
CA LEU A 150 9.95 11.78 11.58
C LEU A 150 8.89 12.85 11.26
N ALA A 151 9.29 14.14 11.23
CA ALA A 151 8.40 15.23 10.84
C ALA A 151 7.92 15.11 9.38
N GLU A 152 8.80 14.68 8.48
CA GLU A 152 8.45 14.43 7.08
C GLU A 152 7.48 13.24 6.92
N ILE A 153 7.62 12.18 7.73
CA ILE A 153 6.66 11.06 7.78
C ILE A 153 5.29 11.58 8.27
N ALA A 154 5.27 12.35 9.36
CA ALA A 154 4.03 12.90 9.92
C ALA A 154 3.23 13.72 8.90
N LYS A 155 3.89 14.50 8.04
CA LYS A 155 3.25 15.28 6.97
C LYS A 155 2.59 14.41 5.90
N ARG A 156 3.05 13.18 5.68
CA ARG A 156 2.61 12.30 4.59
C ARG A 156 1.54 11.30 5.02
N CYS A 157 1.69 10.68 6.19
CA CYS A 157 0.75 9.65 6.65
C CYS A 157 0.19 9.91 8.06
N GLY A 158 0.57 11.03 8.69
CA GLY A 158 0.13 11.35 10.05
C GLY A 158 0.93 10.62 11.13
N VAL A 159 0.62 10.93 12.39
CA VAL A 159 1.35 10.41 13.57
C VAL A 159 0.92 9.00 13.99
N VAL A 160 -0.13 8.46 13.38
CA VAL A 160 -0.68 7.12 13.70
C VAL A 160 -0.22 6.05 12.72
N CYS A 161 0.50 6.39 11.66
CA CYS A 161 0.99 5.40 10.72
C CYS A 161 2.18 4.63 11.29
N GLU A 162 2.37 3.40 10.82
CA GLU A 162 3.39 2.46 11.32
C GLU A 162 4.80 3.05 11.25
N ASP A 163 5.19 3.62 10.10
CA ASP A 163 6.54 4.19 9.90
C ASP A 163 6.84 5.34 10.89
N TYR A 164 5.82 6.15 11.25
CA TYR A 164 5.97 7.20 12.26
C TYR A 164 6.21 6.59 13.63
N GLN A 165 5.39 5.63 14.03
CA GLN A 165 5.48 5.00 15.34
C GLN A 165 6.81 4.29 15.52
N LEU A 166 7.25 3.52 14.53
CA LEU A 166 8.54 2.82 14.56
C LEU A 166 9.72 3.79 14.73
N LEU A 167 9.77 4.86 13.94
CA LEU A 167 10.87 5.82 14.06
C LEU A 167 10.80 6.63 15.37
N SER A 168 9.61 7.00 15.82
CA SER A 168 9.41 7.69 17.10
C SER A 168 9.90 6.85 18.28
N GLU A 169 9.62 5.56 18.27
CA GLU A 169 10.11 4.62 19.28
C GLU A 169 11.63 4.50 19.28
N GLU A 170 12.26 4.39 18.09
CA GLU A 170 13.72 4.32 17.98
C GLU A 170 14.40 5.61 18.46
N ILE A 171 13.84 6.79 18.15
CA ILE A 171 14.33 8.07 18.69
C ILE A 171 14.22 8.09 20.21
N ALA A 172 13.08 7.68 20.78
CA ALA A 172 12.89 7.66 22.22
C ALA A 172 13.84 6.68 22.94
N LYS A 173 14.15 5.53 22.32
CA LYS A 173 15.15 4.58 22.83
C LYS A 173 16.56 5.18 22.83
N TYR A 174 16.92 5.82 21.71
CA TYR A 174 18.21 6.50 21.58
C TYR A 174 18.41 7.57 22.65
N GLU A 175 17.42 8.42 22.87
CA GLU A 175 17.47 9.50 23.88
C GLU A 175 17.58 8.99 25.29
N LYS A 176 16.93 7.86 25.62
CA LYS A 176 17.07 7.21 26.94
C LYS A 176 18.46 6.56 27.16
N GLY A 177 19.10 6.10 26.10
CA GLY A 177 20.43 5.48 26.16
C GLY A 177 21.59 6.48 26.09
N ALA A 178 21.32 7.72 25.64
CA ALA A 178 22.31 8.80 25.55
C ALA A 178 22.41 9.66 26.83
N GLY A 179 21.54 9.46 27.81
CA GLY A 179 21.59 10.08 29.16
C GLY A 179 22.11 9.12 30.17
#